data_51121b5b18c9702aad12ec4033a90cde
#
_entry.id   51121b5b18c9702aad12ec4033a90cde
#
_cell.length_a   1.000
_cell.length_b   1.000
_cell.length_c   1.000
_cell.angle_alpha   90.00
_cell.angle_beta   90.00
_cell.angle_gamma   90.00
#
_symmetry.space_group_name_H-M   'P 1'
#
loop_
_entity.id
_entity.type
_entity.pdbx_description
1 polymer ?
#
loop_
_entity_poly.entity_id
_entity_poly.type
_entity_poly.pdbx_seq_one_letter_code
_entity_poly.pdbx_strand_id
1 'polypeptide(L)'
;MNKYKLILLALSMTGFVQAKVTLPAFFTNNMVIQQNSTLTLPGKAKAGKNVTVKASWNDNKFTTKATADGSFRIEIPTPAAGGPYTITISDGETLTLKNVLAGEVWFCSGQSN
;
A
#
# COMPACT_ATOMS: atom_id res chain seq x y z
N MET A 1 30.23 0.61 -35.16
CA MET A 1 30.58 0.12 -34.03
C MET A 1 29.88 0.72 -32.93
N ASN A 2 29.72 1.94 -32.86
CA ASN A 2 29.09 2.54 -31.75
C ASN A 2 27.64 2.20 -31.62
N LYS A 3 27.01 1.83 -32.70
CA LYS A 3 25.65 1.50 -32.63
C LYS A 3 25.40 0.31 -31.74
N TYR A 4 26.36 -0.54 -31.55
CA TYR A 4 26.12 -1.65 -30.68
C TYR A 4 26.03 -1.20 -29.25
N LYS A 5 26.74 -0.19 -28.89
CA LYS A 5 26.70 0.29 -27.56
C LYS A 5 25.38 0.95 -27.27
N LEU A 6 24.83 1.61 -28.26
CA LEU A 6 23.57 2.23 -28.05
C LEU A 6 22.48 1.22 -27.77
N ILE A 7 22.55 0.12 -28.46
CA ILE A 7 21.57 -0.91 -28.25
C ILE A 7 21.67 -1.45 -26.84
N LEU A 8 22.86 -1.61 -26.36
CA LEU A 8 23.03 -2.09 -25.01
C LEU A 8 22.44 -1.16 -23.99
N LEU A 9 22.57 0.11 -24.24
CA LEU A 9 22.00 1.05 -23.33
C LEU A 9 20.49 0.95 -23.29
N ALA A 10 19.90 0.77 -24.44
CA ALA A 10 18.47 0.64 -24.48
C ALA A 10 18.00 -0.56 -23.69
N LEU A 11 18.73 -1.63 -23.76
CA LEU A 11 18.36 -2.79 -23.01
C LEU A 11 18.47 -2.54 -21.53
N SER A 12 19.48 -1.86 -21.11
CA SER A 12 19.61 -1.65 -19.71
C SER A 12 18.49 -0.77 -19.18
N MET A 13 17.93 0.09 -20.03
CA MET A 13 16.82 0.85 -19.54
C MET A 13 15.57 0.07 -19.36
N THR A 14 15.41 -0.95 -20.13
CA THR A 14 14.19 -1.72 -19.98
C THR A 14 14.17 -2.50 -18.69
N GLY A 15 15.27 -2.60 -18.02
CA GLY A 15 15.30 -3.32 -16.78
C GLY A 15 14.73 -2.57 -15.62
N PHE A 16 14.21 -1.36 -15.89
CA PHE A 16 13.79 -0.64 -14.84
C PHE A 16 12.46 -0.75 -14.42
N VAL A 17 11.68 -1.71 -14.76
CA VAL A 17 10.39 -1.88 -14.25
C VAL A 17 10.51 -2.13 -12.81
N GLN A 18 10.04 -1.24 -12.02
CA GLN A 18 10.22 -1.42 -10.70
C GLN A 18 9.15 -2.01 -10.03
N ALA A 19 9.42 -2.62 -9.00
CA ALA A 19 8.47 -3.11 -8.10
C ALA A 19 7.90 -2.00 -7.36
N LYS A 20 6.64 -1.87 -7.28
CA LYS A 20 6.05 -0.97 -6.38
C LYS A 20 5.24 -1.73 -5.40
N VAL A 21 4.79 -1.07 -4.37
CA VAL A 21 3.93 -1.66 -3.37
C VAL A 21 2.69 -2.23 -4.03
N THR A 22 2.35 -3.44 -3.66
CA THR A 22 1.08 -4.03 -4.06
C THR A 22 0.32 -4.46 -2.82
N LEU A 23 -0.99 -4.36 -2.89
CA LEU A 23 -1.88 -4.73 -1.80
C LEU A 23 -2.90 -5.74 -2.31
N PRO A 24 -3.49 -6.52 -1.40
CA PRO A 24 -4.62 -7.36 -1.81
C PRO A 24 -5.72 -6.54 -2.46
N ALA A 25 -6.45 -7.16 -3.35
CA ALA A 25 -7.40 -6.44 -4.20
C ALA A 25 -8.48 -5.68 -3.44
N PHE A 26 -8.82 -6.10 -2.24
CA PHE A 26 -9.87 -5.39 -1.51
C PHE A 26 -9.36 -4.10 -0.88
N PHE A 27 -8.06 -3.81 -0.91
CA PHE A 27 -7.57 -2.51 -0.51
C PHE A 27 -7.54 -1.63 -1.75
N THR A 28 -8.56 -0.82 -1.91
CA THR A 28 -8.74 -0.08 -3.14
C THR A 28 -9.41 1.24 -2.83
N ASN A 29 -9.53 2.09 -3.83
CA ASN A 29 -10.30 3.32 -3.70
C ASN A 29 -11.73 2.99 -3.32
N ASN A 30 -12.33 3.87 -2.57
CA ASN A 30 -13.74 3.75 -2.17
C ASN A 30 -14.00 2.64 -1.17
N MET A 31 -12.98 2.10 -0.55
CA MET A 31 -13.20 1.04 0.43
C MET A 31 -13.72 1.61 1.75
N VAL A 32 -14.31 0.75 2.55
CA VAL A 32 -14.77 1.12 3.88
C VAL A 32 -13.94 0.38 4.90
N ILE A 33 -13.46 1.08 5.90
CA ILE A 33 -12.66 0.47 6.97
C ILE A 33 -13.44 0.56 8.27
N GLN A 34 -13.14 -0.37 9.18
CA GLN A 34 -13.80 -0.39 10.49
C GLN A 34 -13.38 0.83 11.30
N GLN A 35 -14.32 1.54 11.85
CA GLN A 35 -14.03 2.71 12.67
C GLN A 35 -13.48 2.33 14.03
N ASN A 36 -12.76 3.21 14.65
CA ASN A 36 -12.29 3.09 16.03
C ASN A 36 -11.61 1.75 16.31
N SER A 37 -10.78 1.32 15.40
CA SER A 37 -10.17 0.00 15.45
C SER A 37 -8.74 0.08 14.93
N THR A 38 -8.22 -1.01 14.43
CA THR A 38 -6.90 -1.07 13.82
C THR A 38 -7.04 -1.63 12.43
N LEU A 39 -6.51 -0.90 11.45
CA LEU A 39 -6.45 -1.40 10.09
C LEU A 39 -5.11 -2.06 9.88
N THR A 40 -5.13 -3.30 9.43
CA THR A 40 -3.91 -4.01 9.09
C THR A 40 -3.73 -3.99 7.59
N LEU A 41 -2.62 -3.43 7.12
CA LEU A 41 -2.31 -3.38 5.71
C LEU A 41 -1.19 -4.36 5.42
N PRO A 42 -1.52 -5.50 4.83
CA PRO A 42 -0.50 -6.42 4.39
C PRO A 42 -0.17 -6.14 2.94
N GLY A 43 1.04 -6.31 2.55
CA GLY A 43 1.38 -6.06 1.14
C GLY A 43 2.72 -6.62 0.76
N LYS A 44 3.11 -6.26 -0.43
CA LYS A 44 4.40 -6.65 -0.99
C LYS A 44 5.12 -5.43 -1.47
N ALA A 45 6.42 -5.43 -1.29
CA ALA A 45 7.30 -4.38 -1.80
C ALA A 45 8.63 -5.03 -2.12
N LYS A 46 9.57 -4.28 -2.61
CA LYS A 46 10.88 -4.82 -2.85
C LYS A 46 11.51 -5.23 -1.54
N ALA A 47 12.14 -6.39 -1.50
CA ALA A 47 12.74 -6.92 -0.28
C ALA A 47 13.67 -5.89 0.35
N GLY A 48 13.57 -5.72 1.64
CA GLY A 48 14.42 -4.81 2.39
C GLY A 48 14.07 -3.34 2.26
N LYS A 49 13.05 -2.99 1.45
CA LYS A 49 12.69 -1.61 1.25
C LYS A 49 11.85 -1.11 2.43
N ASN A 50 12.02 0.13 2.79
CA ASN A 50 11.17 0.73 3.80
C ASN A 50 9.86 1.14 3.17
N VAL A 51 8.77 0.83 3.85
CA VAL A 51 7.43 1.17 3.40
C VAL A 51 6.83 2.11 4.43
N THR A 52 6.36 3.26 3.99
CA THR A 52 5.78 4.26 4.87
C THR A 52 4.33 4.49 4.50
N VAL A 53 3.47 4.54 5.51
CA VAL A 53 2.07 4.78 5.33
C VAL A 53 1.67 6.05 6.05
N LYS A 54 0.89 6.89 5.37
CA LYS A 54 0.29 8.06 5.99
C LYS A 54 -1.18 8.02 5.71
N ALA A 55 -1.96 8.34 6.72
CA ALA A 55 -3.40 8.43 6.57
C ALA A 55 -3.83 9.86 6.83
N SER A 56 -4.80 10.35 6.08
CA SER A 56 -5.19 11.75 6.19
C SER A 56 -5.82 12.11 7.52
N TRP A 57 -6.20 11.13 8.32
CA TRP A 57 -6.78 11.40 9.63
C TRP A 57 -5.74 11.38 10.75
N ASN A 58 -4.48 11.15 10.42
CA ASN A 58 -3.47 10.97 11.45
C ASN A 58 -2.17 11.60 10.96
N ASP A 59 -1.54 12.40 11.80
CA ASP A 59 -0.32 13.07 11.41
C ASP A 59 0.91 12.19 11.50
N ASN A 60 0.79 11.01 12.10
CA ASN A 60 1.94 10.13 12.26
C ASN A 60 2.25 9.37 10.98
N LYS A 61 3.49 9.06 10.79
CA LYS A 61 3.91 8.17 9.73
C LYS A 61 4.15 6.81 10.32
N PHE A 62 3.71 5.80 9.63
CA PHE A 62 3.90 4.42 10.06
C PHE A 62 4.85 3.76 9.09
N THR A 63 5.97 3.25 9.55
CA THR A 63 7.01 2.72 8.68
C THR A 63 7.38 1.31 9.08
N THR A 64 7.59 0.48 8.11
CA THR A 64 8.11 -0.87 8.33
C THR A 64 9.07 -1.21 7.21
N LYS A 65 9.78 -2.31 7.33
CA LYS A 65 10.69 -2.75 6.31
C LYS A 65 10.18 -4.06 5.73
N ALA A 66 10.14 -4.15 4.41
CA ALA A 66 9.74 -5.39 3.76
C ALA A 66 10.76 -6.48 4.06
N THR A 67 10.27 -7.68 4.26
CA THR A 67 11.13 -8.82 4.61
C THR A 67 11.87 -9.32 3.39
N ALA A 68 12.65 -10.37 3.57
CA ALA A 68 13.45 -10.93 2.48
C ALA A 68 12.60 -11.40 1.32
N ASP A 69 11.37 -11.81 1.57
CA ASP A 69 10.47 -12.23 0.49
C ASP A 69 9.59 -11.09 0.01
N GLY A 70 9.83 -9.88 0.45
CA GLY A 70 9.09 -8.72 -0.01
C GLY A 70 7.78 -8.46 0.72
N SER A 71 7.49 -9.18 1.78
CA SER A 71 6.24 -8.99 2.51
C SER A 71 6.36 -7.88 3.52
N PHE A 72 5.28 -7.15 3.73
CA PHE A 72 5.24 -6.19 4.82
C PHE A 72 3.85 -6.19 5.44
N ARG A 73 3.76 -5.62 6.62
CA ARG A 73 2.51 -5.50 7.33
C ARG A 73 2.60 -4.28 8.22
N ILE A 74 1.63 -3.40 8.12
CA ILE A 74 1.58 -2.19 8.91
C ILE A 74 0.22 -2.10 9.56
N GLU A 75 0.17 -1.72 10.82
CA GLU A 75 -1.08 -1.53 11.53
C GLU A 75 -1.27 -0.07 11.83
N ILE A 76 -2.45 0.45 11.54
CA ILE A 76 -2.76 1.85 11.72
C ILE A 76 -4.05 1.99 12.49
N PRO A 77 -4.11 2.85 13.50
CA PRO A 77 -5.37 3.09 14.19
C PRO A 77 -6.34 3.79 13.26
N THR A 78 -7.59 3.40 13.30
CA THR A 78 -8.60 3.98 12.43
C THR A 78 -9.39 5.06 13.17
N PRO A 79 -9.98 5.99 12.42
CA PRO A 79 -10.70 7.09 13.03
C PRO A 79 -12.12 6.72 13.37
N ALA A 80 -12.83 7.64 13.98
CA ALA A 80 -14.27 7.51 14.12
C ALA A 80 -14.92 7.57 12.75
N ALA A 81 -16.16 7.20 12.68
CA ALA A 81 -16.91 7.18 11.41
C ALA A 81 -16.79 8.51 10.69
N GLY A 82 -16.62 8.46 9.40
CA GLY A 82 -16.50 9.66 8.58
C GLY A 82 -15.69 9.42 7.34
N GLY A 83 -15.19 10.49 6.80
CA GLY A 83 -14.42 10.51 5.58
C GLY A 83 -14.99 11.54 4.64
N PRO A 84 -14.55 11.55 3.40
CA PRO A 84 -13.61 10.60 2.80
C PRO A 84 -12.17 10.86 3.22
N TYR A 85 -11.45 9.81 3.39
CA TYR A 85 -10.06 9.88 3.80
C TYR A 85 -9.16 9.35 2.67
N THR A 86 -7.87 9.64 2.80
CA THR A 86 -6.87 9.15 1.86
C THR A 86 -5.78 8.41 2.62
N ILE A 87 -5.33 7.30 2.08
CA ILE A 87 -4.20 6.56 2.63
C ILE A 87 -3.13 6.50 1.56
N THR A 88 -1.91 6.93 1.89
CA THR A 88 -0.80 6.83 0.95
C THR A 88 0.22 5.84 1.47
N ILE A 89 0.68 4.97 0.61
CA ILE A 89 1.67 3.96 0.92
C ILE A 89 2.84 4.18 -0.02
N SER A 90 4.03 4.28 0.49
CA SER A 90 5.17 4.60 -0.33
C SER A 90 6.38 3.75 0.02
N ASP A 91 7.03 3.24 -1.00
CA ASP A 91 8.34 2.61 -0.86
C ASP A 91 9.35 3.37 -1.70
N GLY A 92 9.06 4.61 -2.03
CA GLY A 92 9.77 5.42 -3.00
C GLY A 92 8.86 5.78 -4.15
N GLU A 93 7.92 4.91 -4.46
CA GLU A 93 6.81 5.17 -5.36
C GLU A 93 5.56 5.21 -4.52
N THR A 94 4.65 6.09 -4.80
CA THR A 94 3.48 6.28 -3.97
C THR A 94 2.24 5.62 -4.55
N LEU A 95 1.57 4.85 -3.72
CA LEU A 95 0.27 4.29 -4.03
C LEU A 95 -0.74 5.03 -3.17
N THR A 96 -1.79 5.55 -3.77
CA THR A 96 -2.78 6.33 -3.06
C THR A 96 -4.13 5.65 -3.11
N LEU A 97 -4.74 5.46 -1.94
CA LEU A 97 -6.09 4.93 -1.84
C LEU A 97 -6.99 6.11 -1.48
N LYS A 98 -7.93 6.43 -2.37
CA LYS A 98 -8.75 7.61 -2.22
C LYS A 98 -10.17 7.26 -1.81
N ASN A 99 -10.83 8.22 -1.25
CA ASN A 99 -12.24 8.11 -0.92
C ASN A 99 -12.51 6.96 0.05
N VAL A 100 -11.65 6.82 1.06
CA VAL A 100 -11.79 5.77 2.06
C VAL A 100 -12.75 6.27 3.13
N LEU A 101 -13.71 5.46 3.49
CA LEU A 101 -14.68 5.82 4.52
C LEU A 101 -14.48 4.95 5.75
N ALA A 102 -14.67 5.52 6.92
CA ALA A 102 -14.65 4.75 8.16
C ALA A 102 -16.08 4.58 8.64
N GLY A 103 -16.42 3.40 9.03
CA GLY A 103 -17.78 3.10 9.52
C GLY A 103 -17.81 1.71 10.12
N GLU A 104 -19.00 1.17 10.20
CA GLU A 104 -19.17 -0.18 10.71
C GLU A 104 -19.06 -1.15 9.55
N VAL A 105 -18.21 -2.13 9.71
CA VAL A 105 -18.01 -3.14 8.69
C VAL A 105 -18.52 -4.46 9.24
N TRP A 106 -19.47 -5.05 8.53
CA TRP A 106 -20.08 -6.29 8.98
C TRP A 106 -19.61 -7.44 8.11
N PHE A 107 -19.14 -8.50 8.75
CA PHE A 107 -18.83 -9.71 8.03
C PHE A 107 -19.99 -10.63 8.10
N CYS A 108 -20.55 -10.92 6.97
CA CYS A 108 -21.64 -11.85 6.91
C CYS A 108 -21.22 -13.22 6.51
N SER A 109 -20.02 -13.38 6.13
CA SER A 109 -19.63 -14.65 5.61
C SER A 109 -19.66 -15.64 6.68
N GLY A 110 -19.95 -16.56 6.52
CA GLY A 110 -19.79 -17.48 7.41
C GLY A 110 -20.70 -17.58 8.49
N GLN A 111 -20.94 -16.87 8.76
CA GLN A 111 -21.64 -16.94 9.76
C GLN A 111 -22.80 -17.39 9.66
N SER A 112 -23.01 -17.40 9.33
CA SER A 112 -23.87 -17.66 9.08
C SER A 112 -24.24 -18.63 9.09
N ASN A 113 -23.99 -18.65 9.12
CA ASN A 113 -24.23 -19.14 9.08
C ASN A 113 -24.53 -19.53 9.23
#